data_0665959a0fd3cf52ac7ec2fe2c42ba80
#
_entry.id   0665959a0fd3cf52ac7ec2fe2c42ba80
#
_cell.length_a   1.000
_cell.length_b   1.000
_cell.length_c   1.000
_cell.angle_alpha   90.00
_cell.angle_beta   90.00
_cell.angle_gamma   90.00
#
_symmetry.space_group_name_H-M   'P 1'
#
loop_
_entity.id
_entity.type
_entity.pdbx_description
1 polymer ?
#
loop_
_entity_poly.entity_id
_entity_poly.type
_entity_poly.pdbx_seq_one_letter_code
_entity_poly.pdbx_strand_id
1 'polypeptide(L)'
;MKIYVTATLRNFFGRNPFIELEGENIRAILSLLTDEYPDGKKVLFEDKGKLRSFVQIYVGDENRTDEGEWDKDLPADAELMLLPAVAGGAPQESIIPDERRKAVFFDDAEVERFGRQLMLRDIGVKGQKRIKAARVVVAGAGALGSPVIQYLAAAGVGTIKAVDFDEVRLENLQSQVLHTSRDLKRPKVASAKDKIRNLNKNINFEAENLKLEADNIVSVIDGYDLVIDCTDNFKARYLISDACVLCGIPLVFGAIYQFEGQVGIFNLNGGPCFRCQFPEPPEAGLVPSCSEGGAISPLPGIIGSIQANEALKLIIGIGEHLDGKLLTVDSLYLRSKILKVKKNCDCPVCGNDARITKVEDYDYEDFCGLKAKEEEVPIPAFTPEELAKRIESGDPITIVDVREPHERAILRFPDAVVIPIGQLARRKNELDPELDTVFICKEGKRSILAINTLREAGYAGPMYSLQGGIDAMKDIIFPHEGAWL
;
A
#
# COMPACT_ATOMS: atom_id res chain seq x y z
N MET A 1 -31.52 16.95 -1.66
CA MET A 1 -30.99 15.60 -1.92
C MET A 1 -29.82 15.68 -2.86
N LYS A 2 -28.75 14.87 -2.64
CA LYS A 2 -27.61 14.80 -3.56
C LYS A 2 -27.82 13.67 -4.56
N ILE A 3 -27.63 14.00 -5.85
CA ILE A 3 -27.71 13.05 -6.95
C ILE A 3 -26.29 12.85 -7.47
N TYR A 4 -25.70 11.70 -7.21
CA TYR A 4 -24.38 11.35 -7.72
C TYR A 4 -24.47 10.91 -9.17
N VAL A 5 -23.74 11.62 -10.03
CA VAL A 5 -23.67 11.34 -11.46
C VAL A 5 -22.31 10.74 -11.76
N THR A 6 -22.29 9.49 -12.22
CA THR A 6 -21.04 8.83 -12.60
C THR A 6 -20.37 9.51 -13.80
N ALA A 7 -19.06 9.31 -13.95
CA ALA A 7 -18.24 10.00 -14.94
C ALA A 7 -18.82 10.00 -16.36
N THR A 8 -19.44 8.90 -16.76
CA THR A 8 -20.07 8.70 -18.08
C THR A 8 -21.23 9.67 -18.36
N LEU A 9 -21.98 9.98 -17.32
CA LEU A 9 -23.16 10.83 -17.43
C LEU A 9 -22.86 12.31 -17.20
N ARG A 10 -21.75 12.65 -16.53
CA ARG A 10 -21.42 14.05 -16.14
C ARG A 10 -21.44 15.05 -17.28
N ASN A 11 -21.01 14.64 -18.47
CA ASN A 11 -21.04 15.53 -19.65
C ASN A 11 -22.46 16.01 -20.03
N PHE A 12 -23.48 15.26 -19.63
CA PHE A 12 -24.88 15.59 -19.89
C PHE A 12 -25.56 16.31 -18.71
N PHE A 13 -24.86 16.43 -17.56
CA PHE A 13 -25.36 16.98 -16.31
C PHE A 13 -24.41 18.03 -15.73
N GLY A 14 -23.98 18.99 -16.51
CA GLY A 14 -23.19 20.13 -16.05
C GLY A 14 -21.76 19.84 -15.60
N ARG A 15 -21.23 18.60 -15.82
CA ARG A 15 -19.90 18.14 -15.43
C ARG A 15 -19.61 18.06 -13.94
N ASN A 16 -20.63 18.23 -13.09
CA ASN A 16 -20.50 18.09 -11.64
C ASN A 16 -20.56 16.62 -11.21
N PRO A 17 -19.81 16.20 -10.17
CA PRO A 17 -19.87 14.84 -9.64
C PRO A 17 -21.18 14.54 -8.92
N PHE A 18 -21.88 15.57 -8.46
CA PHE A 18 -23.21 15.50 -7.88
C PHE A 18 -24.00 16.76 -8.20
N ILE A 19 -25.31 16.64 -8.18
CA ILE A 19 -26.29 17.72 -8.38
C ILE A 19 -27.17 17.74 -7.15
N GLU A 20 -27.51 18.91 -6.65
CA GLU A 20 -28.43 19.05 -5.50
C GLU A 20 -29.79 19.52 -6.03
N LEU A 21 -30.82 18.69 -5.85
CA LEU A 21 -32.21 19.00 -6.18
C LEU A 21 -33.12 18.65 -5.00
N GLU A 22 -34.23 19.37 -4.89
CA GLU A 22 -35.28 19.09 -3.90
C GLU A 22 -36.42 18.33 -4.59
N GLY A 23 -36.74 17.15 -4.07
CA GLY A 23 -37.84 16.32 -4.56
C GLY A 23 -38.25 15.27 -3.53
N GLU A 24 -39.55 14.94 -3.49
CA GLU A 24 -40.12 14.01 -2.52
C GLU A 24 -39.88 12.52 -2.92
N ASN A 25 -39.72 12.25 -4.21
CA ASN A 25 -39.55 10.89 -4.73
C ASN A 25 -38.67 10.86 -5.98
N ILE A 26 -38.30 9.66 -6.44
CA ILE A 26 -37.38 9.48 -7.61
C ILE A 26 -37.98 10.12 -8.87
N ARG A 27 -39.27 9.99 -9.11
CA ARG A 27 -39.94 10.53 -10.30
C ARG A 27 -39.85 12.05 -10.36
N ALA A 28 -40.13 12.73 -9.27
CA ALA A 28 -40.02 14.17 -9.15
C ALA A 28 -38.58 14.64 -9.40
N ILE A 29 -37.60 13.97 -8.79
CA ILE A 29 -36.18 14.28 -8.94
C ILE A 29 -35.71 14.07 -10.40
N LEU A 30 -36.07 12.98 -11.03
CA LEU A 30 -35.70 12.73 -12.42
C LEU A 30 -36.35 13.72 -13.40
N SER A 31 -37.58 14.16 -13.10
CA SER A 31 -38.25 15.20 -13.87
C SER A 31 -37.47 16.51 -13.77
N LEU A 32 -37.20 17.00 -12.54
CA LEU A 32 -36.43 18.22 -12.31
C LEU A 32 -35.03 18.15 -12.95
N LEU A 33 -34.37 17.01 -12.79
CA LEU A 33 -33.04 16.77 -13.34
C LEU A 33 -33.05 16.87 -14.88
N THR A 34 -34.06 16.30 -15.53
CA THR A 34 -34.15 16.31 -17.00
C THR A 34 -34.69 17.62 -17.55
N ASP A 35 -35.41 18.41 -16.77
CA ASP A 35 -35.84 19.76 -17.11
C ASP A 35 -34.66 20.75 -17.02
N GLU A 36 -33.81 20.60 -16.00
CA GLU A 36 -32.58 21.40 -15.85
C GLU A 36 -31.51 21.00 -16.87
N TYR A 37 -31.44 19.70 -17.20
CA TYR A 37 -30.46 19.15 -18.13
C TYR A 37 -31.14 18.38 -19.31
N PRO A 38 -31.66 19.05 -20.35
CA PRO A 38 -32.40 18.39 -21.44
C PRO A 38 -31.63 17.33 -22.22
N ASP A 39 -30.28 17.47 -22.31
CA ASP A 39 -29.45 16.47 -22.96
C ASP A 39 -29.32 15.21 -22.09
N GLY A 40 -29.44 15.33 -20.76
CA GLY A 40 -29.48 14.20 -19.83
C GLY A 40 -30.73 13.34 -20.05
N LYS A 41 -31.86 13.94 -20.43
CA LYS A 41 -33.06 13.18 -20.76
C LYS A 41 -32.86 12.15 -21.86
N LYS A 42 -32.15 12.56 -22.94
CA LYS A 42 -31.85 11.66 -24.08
C LYS A 42 -30.97 10.48 -23.72
N VAL A 43 -30.13 10.65 -22.68
CA VAL A 43 -29.21 9.62 -22.21
C VAL A 43 -29.86 8.69 -21.17
N LEU A 44 -30.73 9.25 -20.32
CA LEU A 44 -31.42 8.43 -19.31
C LEU A 44 -32.61 7.67 -19.89
N PHE A 45 -33.37 8.28 -20.80
CA PHE A 45 -34.64 7.75 -21.27
C PHE A 45 -34.65 7.42 -22.75
N GLU A 46 -35.48 6.44 -23.12
CA GLU A 46 -35.86 6.13 -24.48
C GLU A 46 -36.93 7.13 -24.97
N ASP A 47 -37.20 7.18 -26.30
CA ASP A 47 -38.18 8.12 -26.90
C ASP A 47 -39.60 7.99 -26.30
N LYS A 48 -39.92 6.85 -25.72
CA LYS A 48 -41.19 6.59 -25.04
C LYS A 48 -41.18 6.92 -23.51
N GLY A 49 -40.11 7.51 -23.02
CA GLY A 49 -39.98 7.92 -21.61
C GLY A 49 -39.60 6.79 -20.64
N LYS A 50 -39.29 5.60 -21.12
CA LYS A 50 -38.80 4.48 -20.32
C LYS A 50 -37.33 4.65 -20.03
N LEU A 51 -36.88 4.35 -18.81
CA LEU A 51 -35.47 4.36 -18.44
C LEU A 51 -34.69 3.37 -19.32
N ARG A 52 -33.54 3.80 -19.84
CA ARG A 52 -32.70 2.93 -20.66
C ARG A 52 -32.14 1.78 -19.82
N SER A 53 -32.18 0.59 -20.36
CA SER A 53 -31.79 -0.66 -19.67
C SER A 53 -30.36 -0.70 -19.13
N PHE A 54 -29.48 0.17 -19.65
CA PHE A 54 -28.10 0.31 -19.18
C PHE A 54 -27.94 1.32 -18.03
N VAL A 55 -29.00 2.01 -17.59
CA VAL A 55 -28.99 2.94 -16.45
C VAL A 55 -29.64 2.25 -15.25
N GLN A 56 -28.96 2.30 -14.13
CA GLN A 56 -29.46 1.82 -12.83
C GLN A 56 -29.58 2.99 -11.87
N ILE A 57 -30.60 2.97 -11.01
CA ILE A 57 -30.84 3.98 -9.98
C ILE A 57 -30.68 3.34 -8.62
N TYR A 58 -29.84 3.91 -7.78
CA TYR A 58 -29.66 3.52 -6.40
C TYR A 58 -30.04 4.67 -5.46
N VAL A 59 -30.68 4.32 -4.34
CA VAL A 59 -30.94 5.24 -3.21
C VAL A 59 -30.22 4.65 -2.01
N GLY A 60 -29.14 5.31 -1.58
CA GLY A 60 -28.18 4.67 -0.67
C GLY A 60 -27.64 3.39 -1.27
N ASP A 61 -27.82 2.26 -0.59
CA ASP A 61 -27.38 0.93 -1.03
C ASP A 61 -28.47 0.11 -1.75
N GLU A 62 -29.70 0.65 -1.87
CA GLU A 62 -30.83 -0.05 -2.46
C GLU A 62 -30.98 0.26 -3.95
N ASN A 63 -31.11 -0.77 -4.78
CA ASN A 63 -31.47 -0.62 -6.18
C ASN A 63 -32.94 -0.28 -6.32
N ARG A 64 -33.26 0.90 -6.84
CA ARG A 64 -34.60 1.46 -7.07
C ARG A 64 -34.84 1.74 -8.56
N THR A 65 -34.28 0.92 -9.44
CA THR A 65 -34.40 1.08 -10.91
C THR A 65 -35.79 0.77 -11.43
N ASP A 66 -36.57 -0.04 -10.73
CA ASP A 66 -37.96 -0.38 -11.10
C ASP A 66 -38.86 0.87 -11.00
N GLU A 67 -39.49 1.24 -12.12
CA GLU A 67 -40.38 2.41 -12.21
C GLU A 67 -41.57 2.33 -11.24
N GLY A 68 -41.98 1.13 -10.81
CA GLY A 68 -42.99 0.93 -9.78
C GLY A 68 -42.58 1.41 -8.38
N GLU A 69 -41.29 1.63 -8.17
CA GLU A 69 -40.76 2.13 -6.90
C GLU A 69 -40.58 3.67 -6.86
N TRP A 70 -40.71 4.36 -8.00
CA TRP A 70 -40.33 5.77 -8.16
C TRP A 70 -41.23 6.78 -7.47
N ASP A 71 -42.46 6.39 -7.15
CA ASP A 71 -43.48 7.26 -6.49
C ASP A 71 -43.44 7.12 -4.96
N LYS A 72 -42.56 6.28 -4.41
CA LYS A 72 -42.36 6.15 -2.97
C LYS A 72 -41.53 7.32 -2.43
N ASP A 73 -41.97 7.82 -1.27
CA ASP A 73 -41.25 8.88 -0.56
C ASP A 73 -39.81 8.47 -0.25
N LEU A 74 -38.93 9.44 -0.34
CA LEU A 74 -37.50 9.28 -0.05
C LEU A 74 -37.14 9.91 1.29
N PRO A 75 -36.22 9.31 2.08
CA PRO A 75 -35.69 9.95 3.28
C PRO A 75 -35.08 11.33 2.98
N ALA A 76 -35.18 12.27 3.92
CA ALA A 76 -34.69 13.63 3.72
C ALA A 76 -33.19 13.75 3.48
N ASP A 77 -32.41 12.77 3.96
CA ASP A 77 -30.96 12.63 3.81
C ASP A 77 -30.55 11.61 2.76
N ALA A 78 -31.49 11.11 1.96
CA ALA A 78 -31.19 10.11 0.93
C ALA A 78 -30.23 10.67 -0.14
N GLU A 79 -29.31 9.82 -0.58
CA GLU A 79 -28.42 10.05 -1.72
C GLU A 79 -28.88 9.18 -2.88
N LEU A 80 -29.06 9.78 -4.06
CA LEU A 80 -29.43 9.07 -5.27
C LEU A 80 -28.21 8.94 -6.16
N MET A 81 -27.95 7.73 -6.69
CA MET A 81 -26.87 7.48 -7.64
C MET A 81 -27.42 7.01 -8.99
N LEU A 82 -27.02 7.69 -10.06
CA LEU A 82 -27.28 7.25 -11.42
C LEU A 82 -26.04 6.50 -11.93
N LEU A 83 -26.18 5.20 -12.12
CA LEU A 83 -25.11 4.27 -12.49
C LEU A 83 -25.37 3.66 -13.88
N PRO A 84 -24.79 4.18 -14.96
CA PRO A 84 -24.82 3.53 -16.25
C PRO A 84 -23.71 2.50 -16.42
N ALA A 85 -23.76 1.69 -17.42
CA ALA A 85 -22.60 0.92 -17.89
C ALA A 85 -21.47 1.87 -18.35
N VAL A 86 -20.29 1.72 -17.78
CA VAL A 86 -19.22 2.73 -17.62
C VAL A 86 -18.43 3.16 -18.87
N ALA A 87 -18.07 4.46 -18.98
CA ALA A 87 -16.81 4.98 -19.57
C ALA A 87 -16.57 6.50 -19.30
N GLY A 88 -15.44 6.86 -18.69
CA GLY A 88 -14.65 8.12 -18.86
C GLY A 88 -14.82 9.34 -17.92
N GLY A 89 -13.71 10.06 -17.59
CA GLY A 89 -13.62 11.21 -16.68
C GLY A 89 -13.05 12.52 -17.27
N ALA A 90 -13.01 13.62 -16.49
CA ALA A 90 -12.58 14.95 -16.91
C ALA A 90 -11.04 15.06 -17.14
N PRO A 91 -10.56 15.86 -18.12
CA PRO A 91 -9.12 15.97 -18.40
C PRO A 91 -8.38 16.72 -17.27
N GLN A 92 -7.28 16.14 -16.83
CA GLN A 92 -6.27 16.77 -15.96
C GLN A 92 -4.95 16.92 -16.72
N GLU A 93 -4.00 17.67 -16.17
CA GLU A 93 -2.69 17.75 -16.78
C GLU A 93 -1.88 16.48 -16.52
N SER A 94 -1.25 15.99 -17.57
CA SER A 94 -0.35 14.84 -17.52
C SER A 94 1.01 15.26 -16.97
N ILE A 95 1.64 14.42 -16.18
CA ILE A 95 3.03 14.59 -15.75
C ILE A 95 4.05 14.35 -16.88
N ILE A 96 3.60 13.83 -18.06
CA ILE A 96 4.48 13.54 -19.19
C ILE A 96 4.56 14.73 -20.14
N PRO A 97 5.76 15.26 -20.44
CA PRO A 97 5.94 16.35 -21.39
C PRO A 97 5.42 16.02 -22.79
N ASP A 98 4.77 17.01 -23.44
CA ASP A 98 4.16 16.83 -24.75
C ASP A 98 5.19 16.50 -25.84
N GLU A 99 6.42 17.02 -25.75
CA GLU A 99 7.51 16.74 -26.69
C GLU A 99 7.86 15.25 -26.67
N ARG A 100 8.01 14.68 -25.47
CA ARG A 100 8.33 13.26 -25.32
C ARG A 100 7.16 12.38 -25.81
N ARG A 101 5.92 12.75 -25.54
CA ARG A 101 4.73 12.08 -26.08
C ARG A 101 4.70 12.09 -27.62
N LYS A 102 5.00 13.24 -28.25
CA LYS A 102 4.98 13.39 -29.71
C LYS A 102 6.03 12.51 -30.40
N ALA A 103 7.15 12.23 -29.75
CA ALA A 103 8.21 11.37 -30.27
C ALA A 103 7.87 9.87 -30.28
N VAL A 104 6.73 9.48 -29.67
CA VAL A 104 6.31 8.07 -29.57
C VAL A 104 5.55 7.63 -30.82
N PHE A 105 5.92 6.47 -31.36
CA PHE A 105 5.22 5.74 -32.42
C PHE A 105 4.85 4.34 -31.96
N PHE A 106 3.82 3.75 -32.56
CA PHE A 106 3.41 2.38 -32.34
C PHE A 106 3.62 1.58 -33.62
N ASP A 107 4.08 0.34 -33.48
CA ASP A 107 3.99 -0.67 -34.53
C ASP A 107 2.59 -1.34 -34.51
N ASP A 108 2.31 -2.16 -35.54
CA ASP A 108 1.02 -2.84 -35.68
C ASP A 108 0.73 -3.79 -34.50
N ALA A 109 1.75 -4.47 -33.96
CA ALA A 109 1.60 -5.37 -32.83
C ALA A 109 1.28 -4.62 -31.53
N GLU A 110 1.82 -3.41 -31.35
CA GLU A 110 1.48 -2.54 -30.22
C GLU A 110 0.06 -1.99 -30.37
N VAL A 111 -0.36 -1.62 -31.56
CA VAL A 111 -1.75 -1.19 -31.82
C VAL A 111 -2.73 -2.31 -31.50
N GLU A 112 -2.43 -3.55 -31.90
CA GLU A 112 -3.23 -4.71 -31.56
C GLU A 112 -3.24 -4.96 -30.03
N ARG A 113 -2.06 -4.96 -29.40
CA ARG A 113 -1.89 -5.17 -27.96
C ARG A 113 -2.69 -4.18 -27.12
N PHE A 114 -2.61 -2.90 -27.44
CA PHE A 114 -3.24 -1.82 -26.70
C PHE A 114 -4.62 -1.43 -27.22
N GLY A 115 -5.16 -2.16 -28.20
CA GLY A 115 -6.41 -1.83 -28.89
C GLY A 115 -7.56 -1.53 -27.92
N ARG A 116 -7.71 -2.30 -26.84
CA ARG A 116 -8.76 -2.06 -25.84
C ARG A 116 -8.56 -0.79 -25.03
N GLN A 117 -7.33 -0.38 -24.76
CA GLN A 117 -7.04 0.92 -24.11
C GLN A 117 -7.21 2.07 -25.11
N LEU A 118 -6.79 1.87 -26.36
CA LEU A 118 -6.95 2.86 -27.44
C LEU A 118 -8.43 3.20 -27.73
N MET A 119 -9.36 2.26 -27.50
CA MET A 119 -10.79 2.47 -27.62
C MET A 119 -11.41 3.29 -26.49
N LEU A 120 -10.74 3.40 -25.35
CA LEU A 120 -11.22 4.23 -24.25
C LEU A 120 -11.07 5.71 -24.62
N ARG A 121 -12.19 6.45 -24.66
CA ARG A 121 -12.25 7.84 -25.10
C ARG A 121 -11.22 8.75 -24.40
N ASP A 122 -11.04 8.55 -23.10
CA ASP A 122 -10.17 9.40 -22.28
C ASP A 122 -8.69 8.99 -22.38
N ILE A 123 -8.40 7.78 -22.84
CA ILE A 123 -7.03 7.34 -23.14
C ILE A 123 -6.69 7.65 -24.59
N GLY A 124 -7.34 6.97 -25.54
CA GLY A 124 -7.09 7.09 -26.96
C GLY A 124 -5.62 6.97 -27.34
N VAL A 125 -5.28 7.37 -28.55
CA VAL A 125 -3.89 7.37 -29.03
C VAL A 125 -3.01 8.32 -28.22
N LYS A 126 -3.56 9.47 -27.81
CA LYS A 126 -2.81 10.48 -27.02
C LYS A 126 -2.40 9.95 -25.65
N GLY A 127 -3.31 9.33 -24.93
CA GLY A 127 -3.05 8.74 -23.61
C GLY A 127 -2.08 7.57 -23.69
N GLN A 128 -2.28 6.66 -24.67
CA GLN A 128 -1.39 5.53 -24.86
C GLN A 128 0.05 5.96 -25.22
N LYS A 129 0.23 7.01 -26.00
CA LYS A 129 1.55 7.61 -26.27
C LYS A 129 2.19 8.17 -24.99
N ARG A 130 1.41 8.76 -24.07
CA ARG A 130 1.90 9.21 -22.76
C ARG A 130 2.36 8.03 -21.92
N ILE A 131 1.59 6.94 -21.89
CA ILE A 131 1.97 5.70 -21.18
C ILE A 131 3.30 5.18 -21.72
N LYS A 132 3.45 5.07 -23.03
CA LYS A 132 4.71 4.58 -23.65
C LYS A 132 5.89 5.55 -23.46
N ALA A 133 5.64 6.84 -23.31
CA ALA A 133 6.67 7.85 -23.06
C ALA A 133 7.13 7.90 -21.60
N ALA A 134 6.34 7.31 -20.68
CA ALA A 134 6.57 7.41 -19.24
C ALA A 134 7.77 6.56 -18.77
N ARG A 135 8.44 7.08 -17.72
CA ARG A 135 9.54 6.45 -17.00
C ARG A 135 9.19 6.39 -15.53
N VAL A 136 9.07 5.19 -14.96
CA VAL A 136 8.57 4.95 -13.61
C VAL A 136 9.57 4.15 -12.81
N VAL A 137 9.86 4.56 -11.57
CA VAL A 137 10.58 3.76 -10.58
C VAL A 137 9.58 3.06 -9.67
N VAL A 138 9.73 1.76 -9.48
CA VAL A 138 9.00 0.97 -8.51
C VAL A 138 9.99 0.52 -7.43
N ALA A 139 9.86 1.09 -6.24
CA ALA A 139 10.66 0.75 -5.08
C ALA A 139 10.01 -0.44 -4.36
N GLY A 140 10.63 -1.62 -4.48
CA GLY A 140 10.11 -2.89 -3.99
C GLY A 140 9.47 -3.75 -5.08
N ALA A 141 9.93 -4.98 -5.23
CA ALA A 141 9.37 -6.01 -6.11
C ALA A 141 8.68 -7.13 -5.30
N GLY A 142 8.20 -6.78 -4.11
CA GLY A 142 7.51 -7.65 -3.18
C GLY A 142 6.00 -7.76 -3.43
N ALA A 143 5.22 -7.79 -2.35
CA ALA A 143 3.77 -8.00 -2.40
C ALA A 143 3.02 -6.91 -3.18
N LEU A 144 3.27 -5.62 -2.86
CA LEU A 144 2.68 -4.48 -3.59
C LEU A 144 3.31 -4.29 -4.97
N GLY A 145 4.65 -4.44 -5.07
CA GLY A 145 5.37 -4.28 -6.33
C GLY A 145 4.96 -5.30 -7.39
N SER A 146 4.57 -6.51 -7.00
CA SER A 146 4.13 -7.56 -7.93
C SER A 146 3.00 -7.11 -8.86
N PRO A 147 1.81 -6.72 -8.37
CA PRO A 147 0.74 -6.23 -9.23
C PRO A 147 1.06 -4.89 -9.89
N VAL A 148 1.77 -3.98 -9.21
CA VAL A 148 2.18 -2.68 -9.79
C VAL A 148 3.01 -2.89 -11.04
N ILE A 149 4.09 -3.65 -10.95
CA ILE A 149 4.99 -3.92 -12.07
C ILE A 149 4.25 -4.61 -13.22
N GLN A 150 3.42 -5.62 -12.92
CA GLN A 150 2.66 -6.36 -13.92
C GLN A 150 1.68 -5.45 -14.68
N TYR A 151 0.88 -4.64 -13.99
CA TYR A 151 -0.12 -3.79 -14.63
C TYR A 151 0.50 -2.64 -15.40
N LEU A 152 1.56 -2.01 -14.91
CA LEU A 152 2.29 -0.98 -15.64
C LEU A 152 2.92 -1.53 -16.93
N ALA A 153 3.53 -2.71 -16.84
CA ALA A 153 4.11 -3.37 -18.01
C ALA A 153 3.05 -3.82 -19.02
N ALA A 154 1.92 -4.38 -18.56
CA ALA A 154 0.81 -4.75 -19.41
C ALA A 154 0.17 -3.55 -20.09
N ALA A 155 0.05 -2.41 -19.40
CA ALA A 155 -0.45 -1.14 -19.94
C ALA A 155 0.51 -0.49 -20.95
N GLY A 156 1.79 -0.89 -20.96
CA GLY A 156 2.78 -0.41 -21.92
C GLY A 156 3.56 0.82 -21.46
N VAL A 157 3.79 0.98 -20.14
CA VAL A 157 4.71 2.01 -19.63
C VAL A 157 6.11 1.77 -20.22
N GLY A 158 6.65 2.78 -20.90
CA GLY A 158 7.82 2.60 -21.74
C GLY A 158 9.10 2.20 -21.01
N THR A 159 9.32 2.78 -19.83
CA THR A 159 10.45 2.40 -18.96
C THR A 159 9.96 2.15 -17.52
N ILE A 160 10.29 1.00 -16.98
CA ILE A 160 10.03 0.63 -15.59
C ILE A 160 11.34 0.21 -14.96
N LYS A 161 11.80 0.95 -13.96
CA LYS A 161 12.93 0.56 -13.11
C LYS A 161 12.36 -0.08 -11.83
N ALA A 162 12.66 -1.33 -11.58
CA ALA A 162 12.34 -2.01 -10.33
C ALA A 162 13.59 -2.13 -9.46
N VAL A 163 13.50 -1.67 -8.21
CA VAL A 163 14.61 -1.68 -7.25
C VAL A 163 14.20 -2.52 -6.05
N ASP A 164 14.95 -3.59 -5.79
CA ASP A 164 14.74 -4.46 -4.64
C ASP A 164 16.04 -5.26 -4.42
N PHE A 165 16.45 -5.45 -3.16
CA PHE A 165 17.68 -6.17 -2.82
C PHE A 165 17.45 -7.59 -2.30
N ASP A 166 16.17 -7.97 -2.14
CA ASP A 166 15.79 -9.27 -1.59
C ASP A 166 15.80 -10.38 -2.62
N GLU A 167 15.84 -11.61 -2.09
CA GLU A 167 15.61 -12.83 -2.84
C GLU A 167 14.18 -13.35 -2.65
N VAL A 168 13.73 -14.15 -3.61
CA VAL A 168 12.43 -14.84 -3.53
C VAL A 168 12.50 -15.96 -2.50
N ARG A 169 11.63 -15.92 -1.49
CA ARG A 169 11.47 -16.93 -0.46
C ARG A 169 10.11 -17.63 -0.59
N LEU A 170 10.02 -18.85 -0.08
CA LEU A 170 8.80 -19.64 -0.16
C LEU A 170 7.60 -18.95 0.52
N GLU A 171 7.83 -18.35 1.69
CA GLU A 171 6.83 -17.59 2.45
C GLU A 171 6.27 -16.37 1.69
N ASN A 172 7.02 -15.85 0.70
CA ASN A 172 6.60 -14.71 -0.11
C ASN A 172 5.57 -15.09 -1.17
N LEU A 173 5.56 -16.34 -1.64
CA LEU A 173 4.78 -16.76 -2.82
C LEU A 173 3.25 -16.69 -2.58
N GLN A 174 2.79 -16.66 -1.34
CA GLN A 174 1.38 -16.50 -1.01
C GLN A 174 0.81 -15.11 -1.41
N SER A 175 1.66 -14.09 -1.54
CA SER A 175 1.24 -12.70 -1.83
C SER A 175 2.03 -12.05 -2.99
N GLN A 176 3.23 -12.52 -3.28
CA GLN A 176 4.10 -11.98 -4.33
C GLN A 176 3.89 -12.72 -5.66
N VAL A 177 2.71 -12.50 -6.27
CA VAL A 177 2.23 -13.26 -7.45
C VAL A 177 3.07 -13.09 -8.73
N LEU A 178 4.01 -12.16 -8.75
CA LEU A 178 4.97 -12.00 -9.84
C LEU A 178 6.01 -13.13 -9.85
N HIS A 179 6.27 -13.76 -8.68
CA HIS A 179 7.27 -14.81 -8.52
C HIS A 179 6.61 -16.20 -8.45
N THR A 180 7.42 -17.23 -8.69
CA THR A 180 6.98 -18.64 -8.67
C THR A 180 7.97 -19.51 -7.89
N SER A 181 7.60 -20.74 -7.58
CA SER A 181 8.51 -21.70 -6.93
C SER A 181 9.82 -21.95 -7.70
N ARG A 182 9.84 -21.68 -9.00
CA ARG A 182 11.07 -21.78 -9.84
C ARG A 182 12.03 -20.62 -9.60
N ASP A 183 11.59 -19.56 -8.95
CA ASP A 183 12.36 -18.35 -8.71
C ASP A 183 12.97 -18.31 -7.30
N LEU A 184 12.77 -19.35 -6.47
CA LEU A 184 13.31 -19.42 -5.10
C LEU A 184 14.83 -19.17 -5.10
N LYS A 185 15.29 -18.36 -4.14
CA LYS A 185 16.69 -17.93 -3.95
C LYS A 185 17.25 -17.07 -5.11
N ARG A 186 16.43 -16.63 -6.03
CA ARG A 186 16.83 -15.66 -7.06
C ARG A 186 16.51 -14.24 -6.58
N PRO A 187 17.32 -13.22 -6.96
CA PRO A 187 16.94 -11.83 -6.72
C PRO A 187 15.53 -11.53 -7.27
N LYS A 188 14.68 -10.87 -6.47
CA LYS A 188 13.30 -10.55 -6.86
C LYS A 188 13.24 -9.78 -8.18
N VAL A 189 14.13 -8.79 -8.36
CA VAL A 189 14.17 -7.97 -9.58
C VAL A 189 14.58 -8.79 -10.82
N ALA A 190 15.43 -9.79 -10.67
CA ALA A 190 15.81 -10.68 -11.78
C ALA A 190 14.64 -11.59 -12.19
N SER A 191 13.91 -12.15 -11.20
CA SER A 191 12.67 -12.89 -11.46
C SER A 191 11.63 -12.00 -12.13
N ALA A 192 11.43 -10.77 -11.66
CA ALA A 192 10.54 -9.79 -12.26
C ALA A 192 10.88 -9.53 -13.73
N LYS A 193 12.17 -9.28 -14.04
CA LYS A 193 12.65 -9.02 -15.41
C LYS A 193 12.25 -10.12 -16.39
N ASP A 194 12.44 -11.39 -16.01
CA ASP A 194 12.09 -12.53 -16.86
C ASP A 194 10.59 -12.60 -17.13
N LYS A 195 9.75 -12.34 -16.10
CA LYS A 195 8.28 -12.36 -16.23
C LYS A 195 7.79 -11.21 -17.11
N ILE A 196 8.34 -10.01 -16.91
CA ILE A 196 7.95 -8.82 -17.67
C ILE A 196 8.39 -8.94 -19.13
N ARG A 197 9.57 -9.47 -19.41
CA ARG A 197 9.99 -9.75 -20.79
C ARG A 197 9.04 -10.70 -21.52
N ASN A 198 8.49 -11.69 -20.82
CA ASN A 198 7.49 -12.60 -21.38
C ASN A 198 6.11 -11.95 -21.53
N LEU A 199 5.75 -11.02 -20.64
CA LEU A 199 4.48 -10.30 -20.68
C LEU A 199 4.47 -9.23 -21.79
N ASN A 200 5.51 -8.40 -21.86
CA ASN A 200 5.62 -7.30 -22.83
C ASN A 200 7.10 -7.02 -23.16
N LYS A 201 7.56 -7.52 -24.30
CA LYS A 201 8.95 -7.34 -24.74
C LYS A 201 9.29 -5.91 -25.22
N ASN A 202 8.27 -5.07 -25.44
CA ASN A 202 8.43 -3.74 -26.06
C ASN A 202 8.70 -2.64 -25.03
N ILE A 203 8.74 -2.97 -23.73
CA ILE A 203 9.09 -2.01 -22.68
C ILE A 203 10.55 -2.18 -22.26
N ASN A 204 11.17 -1.10 -21.81
CA ASN A 204 12.46 -1.11 -21.18
C ASN A 204 12.29 -1.44 -19.69
N PHE A 205 12.68 -2.65 -19.27
CA PHE A 205 12.62 -3.05 -17.86
C PHE A 205 14.03 -3.08 -17.25
N GLU A 206 14.29 -2.15 -16.36
CA GLU A 206 15.53 -2.01 -15.62
C GLU A 206 15.38 -2.70 -14.26
N ALA A 207 16.20 -3.72 -14.01
CA ALA A 207 16.20 -4.51 -12.78
C ALA A 207 17.43 -4.17 -11.96
N GLU A 208 17.25 -3.48 -10.84
CA GLU A 208 18.35 -3.09 -9.96
C GLU A 208 18.27 -3.86 -8.64
N ASN A 209 19.22 -4.77 -8.43
CA ASN A 209 19.38 -5.48 -7.16
C ASN A 209 20.16 -4.59 -6.19
N LEU A 210 19.47 -3.63 -5.59
CA LEU A 210 20.05 -2.56 -4.80
C LEU A 210 19.16 -2.25 -3.59
N LYS A 211 19.78 -2.06 -2.41
CA LYS A 211 19.13 -1.51 -1.24
C LYS A 211 19.13 0.02 -1.36
N LEU A 212 17.94 0.63 -1.26
CA LEU A 212 17.81 2.08 -1.29
C LEU A 212 18.35 2.66 0.03
N GLU A 213 19.34 3.52 -0.07
CA GLU A 213 19.99 4.23 1.01
C GLU A 213 20.16 5.73 0.63
N ALA A 214 20.53 6.58 1.59
CA ALA A 214 20.62 8.01 1.37
C ALA A 214 21.64 8.40 0.29
N ASP A 215 22.72 7.64 0.14
CA ASP A 215 23.80 7.88 -0.82
C ASP A 215 23.45 7.52 -2.27
N ASN A 216 22.38 6.77 -2.51
CA ASN A 216 22.06 6.27 -3.84
C ASN A 216 20.67 6.67 -4.35
N ILE A 217 19.69 6.93 -3.47
CA ILE A 217 18.28 7.13 -3.85
C ILE A 217 18.10 8.23 -4.89
N VAL A 218 18.79 9.36 -4.75
CA VAL A 218 18.68 10.51 -5.68
C VAL A 218 19.10 10.09 -7.08
N SER A 219 20.21 9.36 -7.23
CA SER A 219 20.69 8.87 -8.53
C SER A 219 19.78 7.78 -9.12
N VAL A 220 19.10 7.01 -8.29
CA VAL A 220 18.14 5.98 -8.72
C VAL A 220 16.89 6.58 -9.34
N ILE A 221 16.38 7.69 -8.77
CA ILE A 221 15.12 8.31 -9.20
C ILE A 221 15.32 9.44 -10.23
N ASP A 222 16.53 9.94 -10.40
CA ASP A 222 16.82 11.04 -11.33
C ASP A 222 16.42 10.72 -12.78
N GLY A 223 15.74 11.66 -13.41
CA GLY A 223 15.24 11.56 -14.77
C GLY A 223 14.01 10.62 -14.93
N TYR A 224 13.38 10.19 -13.85
CA TYR A 224 12.08 9.49 -13.86
C TYR A 224 10.93 10.47 -13.61
N ASP A 225 9.74 10.10 -14.09
CA ASP A 225 8.54 10.94 -14.00
C ASP A 225 7.75 10.70 -12.73
N LEU A 226 7.90 9.51 -12.15
CA LEU A 226 7.08 9.01 -11.05
C LEU A 226 7.83 7.96 -10.27
N VAL A 227 7.70 8.00 -8.95
CA VAL A 227 8.12 6.94 -8.04
C VAL A 227 6.88 6.28 -7.43
N ILE A 228 6.88 4.95 -7.35
CA ILE A 228 5.85 4.17 -6.67
C ILE A 228 6.50 3.43 -5.50
N ASP A 229 6.08 3.78 -4.29
CA ASP A 229 6.55 3.13 -3.07
C ASP A 229 5.75 1.85 -2.80
N CYS A 230 6.44 0.73 -2.92
CA CYS A 230 5.97 -0.61 -2.62
C CYS A 230 6.79 -1.25 -1.48
N THR A 231 7.47 -0.44 -0.67
CA THR A 231 8.30 -0.90 0.45
C THR A 231 7.45 -1.22 1.69
N ASP A 232 8.02 -1.96 2.62
CA ASP A 232 7.35 -2.47 3.82
C ASP A 232 7.94 -1.95 5.13
N ASN A 233 8.85 -0.96 5.07
CA ASN A 233 9.50 -0.40 6.25
C ASN A 233 9.52 1.12 6.25
N PHE A 234 9.48 1.71 7.45
CA PHE A 234 9.39 3.16 7.63
C PHE A 234 10.64 3.90 7.16
N LYS A 235 11.87 3.37 7.39
CA LYS A 235 13.12 4.01 6.95
C LYS A 235 13.09 4.25 5.44
N ALA A 236 12.79 3.24 4.65
CA ALA A 236 12.70 3.37 3.19
C ALA A 236 11.61 4.36 2.76
N ARG A 237 10.43 4.34 3.41
CA ARG A 237 9.32 5.25 3.07
C ARG A 237 9.67 6.71 3.27
N TYR A 238 10.26 7.06 4.43
CA TYR A 238 10.68 8.44 4.68
C TYR A 238 11.79 8.86 3.72
N LEU A 239 12.79 8.01 3.49
CA LEU A 239 13.86 8.26 2.55
C LEU A 239 13.34 8.51 1.13
N ILE A 240 12.48 7.63 0.61
CA ILE A 240 11.90 7.75 -0.73
C ILE A 240 11.05 9.02 -0.83
N SER A 241 10.20 9.29 0.15
CA SER A 241 9.35 10.49 0.15
C SER A 241 10.18 11.77 0.15
N ASP A 242 11.21 11.85 0.99
CA ASP A 242 12.07 13.02 1.08
C ASP A 242 12.85 13.22 -0.22
N ALA A 243 13.42 12.17 -0.78
CA ALA A 243 14.10 12.25 -2.08
C ALA A 243 13.16 12.71 -3.20
N CYS A 244 11.91 12.21 -3.21
CA CYS A 244 10.90 12.65 -4.17
C CYS A 244 10.58 14.15 -4.04
N VAL A 245 10.49 14.67 -2.81
CA VAL A 245 10.28 16.11 -2.57
C VAL A 245 11.46 16.92 -3.10
N LEU A 246 12.68 16.52 -2.77
CA LEU A 246 13.89 17.25 -3.15
C LEU A 246 14.14 17.23 -4.66
N CYS A 247 13.77 16.14 -5.33
CA CYS A 247 13.87 16.02 -6.80
C CYS A 247 12.63 16.55 -7.55
N GLY A 248 11.56 16.96 -6.85
CA GLY A 248 10.32 17.44 -7.48
C GLY A 248 9.53 16.34 -8.20
N ILE A 249 9.71 15.07 -7.83
CA ILE A 249 9.07 13.91 -8.45
C ILE A 249 7.85 13.50 -7.62
N PRO A 250 6.66 13.29 -8.24
CA PRO A 250 5.50 12.78 -7.51
C PRO A 250 5.71 11.35 -7.02
N LEU A 251 5.07 11.04 -5.89
CA LEU A 251 5.14 9.74 -5.22
C LEU A 251 3.75 9.11 -5.12
N VAL A 252 3.57 7.91 -5.67
CA VAL A 252 2.41 7.06 -5.38
C VAL A 252 2.76 6.11 -4.25
N PHE A 253 2.20 6.38 -3.09
CA PHE A 253 2.40 5.61 -1.86
C PHE A 253 1.41 4.45 -1.76
N GLY A 254 1.88 3.32 -1.23
CA GLY A 254 1.04 2.19 -0.83
C GLY A 254 1.52 1.53 0.46
N ALA A 255 0.58 1.08 1.27
CA ALA A 255 0.85 0.30 2.48
C ALA A 255 -0.24 -0.73 2.72
N ILE A 256 0.13 -1.85 3.34
CA ILE A 256 -0.79 -2.90 3.76
C ILE A 256 -0.42 -3.40 5.16
N TYR A 257 -1.43 -3.84 5.89
CA TYR A 257 -1.27 -4.52 7.17
C TYR A 257 -2.50 -5.38 7.44
N GLN A 258 -2.32 -6.68 7.67
CA GLN A 258 -3.39 -7.66 7.91
C GLN A 258 -4.50 -7.62 6.84
N PHE A 259 -5.59 -6.90 7.08
CA PHE A 259 -6.73 -6.74 6.18
C PHE A 259 -6.88 -5.30 5.67
N GLU A 260 -6.03 -4.39 6.11
CA GLU A 260 -6.12 -2.98 5.80
C GLU A 260 -5.05 -2.54 4.81
N GLY A 261 -5.42 -1.63 3.91
CA GLY A 261 -4.50 -1.03 2.96
C GLY A 261 -4.70 0.47 2.82
N GLN A 262 -3.66 1.14 2.38
CA GLN A 262 -3.65 2.59 2.16
C GLN A 262 -3.01 2.92 0.83
N VAL A 263 -3.55 3.91 0.12
CA VAL A 263 -2.96 4.48 -1.10
C VAL A 263 -3.11 5.99 -1.08
N GLY A 264 -2.06 6.71 -1.47
CA GLY A 264 -2.08 8.16 -1.59
C GLY A 264 -1.11 8.65 -2.66
N ILE A 265 -1.28 9.89 -3.11
CA ILE A 265 -0.33 10.59 -3.97
C ILE A 265 0.24 11.75 -3.17
N PHE A 266 1.55 11.82 -3.12
CA PHE A 266 2.29 12.85 -2.42
C PHE A 266 3.20 13.63 -3.37
N ASN A 267 3.53 14.87 -2.98
CA ASN A 267 4.43 15.75 -3.73
C ASN A 267 4.00 16.04 -5.18
N LEU A 268 2.73 15.92 -5.51
CA LEU A 268 2.25 16.34 -6.83
C LEU A 268 2.10 17.88 -6.83
N ASN A 269 2.74 18.57 -7.81
CA ASN A 269 2.65 20.02 -7.98
C ASN A 269 2.92 20.82 -6.67
N GLY A 270 3.85 20.36 -5.82
CA GLY A 270 4.15 21.00 -4.54
C GLY A 270 3.09 20.77 -3.46
N GLY A 271 2.22 19.79 -3.63
CA GLY A 271 1.25 19.32 -2.64
C GLY A 271 1.89 18.74 -1.37
N PRO A 272 1.09 18.14 -0.48
CA PRO A 272 1.60 17.55 0.75
C PRO A 272 2.54 16.36 0.45
N CYS A 273 3.59 16.19 1.27
CA CYS A 273 4.44 15.00 1.24
C CYS A 273 4.00 13.98 2.30
N PHE A 274 4.66 12.82 2.33
CA PHE A 274 4.36 11.76 3.31
C PHE A 274 4.52 12.26 4.76
N ARG A 275 5.55 13.08 5.06
CA ARG A 275 5.74 13.69 6.39
C ARG A 275 4.64 14.68 6.78
N CYS A 276 3.92 15.27 5.84
CA CYS A 276 2.75 16.09 6.17
C CYS A 276 1.63 15.28 6.81
N GLN A 277 1.47 14.02 6.41
CA GLN A 277 0.48 13.09 6.94
C GLN A 277 1.01 12.32 8.16
N PHE A 278 2.27 11.88 8.10
CA PHE A 278 2.95 11.09 9.12
C PHE A 278 4.24 11.80 9.51
N PRO A 279 4.20 12.78 10.44
CA PRO A 279 5.38 13.58 10.79
C PRO A 279 6.52 12.77 11.40
N GLU A 280 6.17 11.72 12.15
CA GLU A 280 7.09 10.83 12.86
C GLU A 280 6.71 9.37 12.64
N PRO A 281 7.67 8.46 12.59
CA PRO A 281 7.40 7.03 12.59
C PRO A 281 6.86 6.60 13.96
N PRO A 282 6.11 5.49 14.05
CA PRO A 282 5.81 4.87 15.32
C PRO A 282 7.12 4.44 16.02
N GLU A 283 7.11 4.40 17.34
CA GLU A 283 8.23 3.88 18.11
C GLU A 283 8.61 2.47 17.65
N ALA A 284 9.91 2.20 17.62
CA ALA A 284 10.42 0.92 17.13
C ALA A 284 9.79 -0.26 17.90
N GLY A 285 9.19 -1.20 17.18
CA GLY A 285 8.52 -2.38 17.72
C GLY A 285 7.07 -2.17 18.19
N LEU A 286 6.54 -0.93 18.20
CA LEU A 286 5.14 -0.67 18.56
C LEU A 286 4.17 -1.14 17.46
N VAL A 287 4.55 -0.96 16.21
CA VAL A 287 3.77 -1.43 15.06
C VAL A 287 4.53 -2.57 14.38
N PRO A 288 3.99 -3.80 14.40
CA PRO A 288 4.63 -4.92 13.72
C PRO A 288 4.76 -4.67 12.22
N SER A 289 5.84 -5.16 11.63
CA SER A 289 5.99 -5.14 10.16
C SER A 289 4.99 -6.11 9.50
N CYS A 290 4.81 -5.98 8.17
CA CYS A 290 3.98 -6.93 7.41
C CYS A 290 4.50 -8.38 7.52
N SER A 291 5.80 -8.58 7.71
CA SER A 291 6.40 -9.90 7.92
C SER A 291 6.05 -10.51 9.28
N GLU A 292 5.75 -9.66 10.28
CA GLU A 292 5.37 -10.08 11.62
C GLU A 292 3.85 -10.17 11.79
N GLY A 293 3.10 -9.18 11.28
CA GLY A 293 1.65 -9.09 11.42
C GLY A 293 0.86 -9.86 10.36
N GLY A 294 1.52 -10.25 9.26
CA GLY A 294 0.88 -10.89 8.12
C GLY A 294 0.01 -9.94 7.29
N ALA A 295 -0.42 -10.43 6.13
CA ALA A 295 -1.44 -9.80 5.30
C ALA A 295 -2.20 -10.88 4.52
N ILE A 296 -3.51 -10.72 4.36
CA ILE A 296 -4.30 -11.62 3.53
C ILE A 296 -3.83 -11.55 2.08
N SER A 297 -3.67 -12.69 1.44
CA SER A 297 -3.06 -12.85 0.11
C SER A 297 -3.60 -11.89 -0.99
N PRO A 298 -4.92 -11.63 -1.15
CA PRO A 298 -5.43 -10.72 -2.17
C PRO A 298 -5.20 -9.23 -1.91
N LEU A 299 -4.97 -8.82 -0.65
CA LEU A 299 -4.87 -7.40 -0.28
C LEU A 299 -3.78 -6.65 -1.03
N PRO A 300 -2.54 -7.18 -1.16
CA PRO A 300 -1.52 -6.53 -2.00
C PRO A 300 -1.95 -6.37 -3.45
N GLY A 301 -2.71 -7.32 -3.99
CA GLY A 301 -3.29 -7.25 -5.33
C GLY A 301 -4.27 -6.08 -5.48
N ILE A 302 -5.15 -5.87 -4.49
CA ILE A 302 -6.10 -4.76 -4.46
C ILE A 302 -5.34 -3.42 -4.39
N ILE A 303 -4.47 -3.25 -3.40
CA ILE A 303 -3.77 -2.00 -3.13
C ILE A 303 -2.77 -1.67 -4.25
N GLY A 304 -1.95 -2.64 -4.70
CA GLY A 304 -1.02 -2.41 -5.79
C GLY A 304 -1.70 -2.15 -7.14
N SER A 305 -2.88 -2.74 -7.38
CA SER A 305 -3.69 -2.39 -8.56
C SER A 305 -4.22 -0.95 -8.50
N ILE A 306 -4.59 -0.47 -7.31
CA ILE A 306 -4.98 0.94 -7.12
C ILE A 306 -3.76 1.84 -7.32
N GLN A 307 -2.57 1.50 -6.78
CA GLN A 307 -1.35 2.26 -7.05
C GLN A 307 -1.04 2.35 -8.55
N ALA A 308 -1.10 1.22 -9.28
CA ALA A 308 -0.89 1.20 -10.71
C ALA A 308 -1.92 2.05 -11.47
N ASN A 309 -3.19 2.01 -11.06
CA ASN A 309 -4.26 2.83 -11.64
C ASN A 309 -4.02 4.32 -11.40
N GLU A 310 -3.64 4.73 -10.18
CA GLU A 310 -3.31 6.13 -9.86
C GLU A 310 -2.09 6.60 -10.68
N ALA A 311 -1.06 5.76 -10.81
CA ALA A 311 0.09 6.05 -11.65
C ALA A 311 -0.30 6.27 -13.12
N LEU A 312 -1.13 5.40 -13.69
CA LEU A 312 -1.62 5.53 -15.07
C LEU A 312 -2.48 6.78 -15.25
N LYS A 313 -3.33 7.13 -14.29
CA LYS A 313 -4.12 8.37 -14.33
C LYS A 313 -3.23 9.61 -14.36
N LEU A 314 -2.19 9.67 -13.52
CA LEU A 314 -1.20 10.75 -13.52
C LEU A 314 -0.46 10.85 -14.88
N ILE A 315 -0.01 9.73 -15.40
CA ILE A 315 0.71 9.64 -16.68
C ILE A 315 -0.18 10.12 -17.83
N ILE A 316 -1.42 9.67 -17.87
CA ILE A 316 -2.35 10.02 -18.92
C ILE A 316 -2.89 11.45 -18.76
N GLY A 317 -3.06 11.92 -17.53
CA GLY A 317 -3.70 13.19 -17.18
C GLY A 317 -5.22 13.09 -17.27
N ILE A 318 -5.83 12.10 -16.57
CA ILE A 318 -7.28 11.86 -16.58
C ILE A 318 -7.81 11.54 -15.19
N GLY A 319 -9.10 11.76 -15.03
CA GLY A 319 -9.81 11.40 -13.81
C GLY A 319 -9.45 12.27 -12.62
N GLU A 320 -9.95 11.93 -11.46
CA GLU A 320 -9.61 12.56 -10.18
C GLU A 320 -8.51 11.73 -9.48
N HIS A 321 -7.43 12.39 -9.11
CA HIS A 321 -6.29 11.75 -8.44
C HIS A 321 -6.44 11.75 -6.92
N LEU A 322 -5.71 10.86 -6.27
CA LEU A 322 -5.54 10.87 -4.82
C LEU A 322 -4.52 11.93 -4.35
N ASP A 323 -4.33 13.01 -5.10
CA ASP A 323 -3.47 14.13 -4.70
C ASP A 323 -4.04 14.83 -3.46
N GLY A 324 -3.24 15.00 -2.42
CA GLY A 324 -3.69 15.52 -1.13
C GLY A 324 -4.78 14.68 -0.45
N LYS A 325 -4.86 13.40 -0.76
CA LYS A 325 -5.82 12.44 -0.23
C LYS A 325 -5.15 11.12 0.12
N LEU A 326 -5.71 10.44 1.12
CA LEU A 326 -5.33 9.09 1.50
C LEU A 326 -6.57 8.19 1.41
N LEU A 327 -6.56 7.25 0.50
CA LEU A 327 -7.54 6.17 0.46
C LEU A 327 -7.17 5.13 1.49
N THR A 328 -8.11 4.75 2.36
CA THR A 328 -8.01 3.58 3.23
C THR A 328 -8.99 2.52 2.76
N VAL A 329 -8.55 1.27 2.76
CA VAL A 329 -9.34 0.10 2.36
C VAL A 329 -9.28 -0.93 3.48
N ASP A 330 -10.45 -1.32 3.96
CA ASP A 330 -10.64 -2.44 4.88
C ASP A 330 -11.21 -3.60 4.06
N SER A 331 -10.38 -4.60 3.76
CA SER A 331 -10.77 -5.74 2.94
C SER A 331 -11.60 -6.77 3.70
N LEU A 332 -11.58 -6.74 5.04
CA LEU A 332 -12.38 -7.65 5.86
C LEU A 332 -13.88 -7.32 5.77
N TYR A 333 -14.21 -6.02 5.78
CA TYR A 333 -15.58 -5.54 5.71
C TYR A 333 -15.94 -4.90 4.37
N LEU A 334 -15.02 -4.90 3.39
CA LEU A 334 -15.15 -4.25 2.07
C LEU A 334 -15.54 -2.77 2.16
N ARG A 335 -14.89 -2.06 3.07
CA ARG A 335 -15.11 -0.62 3.29
C ARG A 335 -13.93 0.18 2.77
N SER A 336 -14.22 1.35 2.22
CA SER A 336 -13.18 2.30 1.82
C SER A 336 -13.54 3.71 2.25
N LYS A 337 -12.51 4.51 2.56
CA LYS A 337 -12.68 5.91 2.95
C LYS A 337 -11.55 6.74 2.35
N ILE A 338 -11.89 7.93 1.86
CA ILE A 338 -10.92 8.91 1.39
C ILE A 338 -10.77 10.01 2.44
N LEU A 339 -9.56 10.18 2.96
CA LEU A 339 -9.19 11.20 3.92
C LEU A 339 -8.46 12.33 3.21
N LYS A 340 -8.70 13.58 3.60
CA LYS A 340 -7.96 14.75 3.08
C LYS A 340 -6.64 14.89 3.83
N VAL A 341 -5.57 15.04 3.10
CA VAL A 341 -4.22 15.33 3.61
C VAL A 341 -3.90 16.80 3.34
N LYS A 342 -3.56 17.54 4.38
CA LYS A 342 -3.19 18.95 4.26
C LYS A 342 -1.67 19.10 4.27
N LYS A 343 -1.15 20.03 3.46
CA LYS A 343 0.26 20.42 3.54
C LYS A 343 0.54 21.05 4.89
N ASN A 344 1.59 20.59 5.56
CA ASN A 344 2.06 21.16 6.81
C ASN A 344 3.11 22.25 6.50
N CYS A 345 2.84 23.49 6.93
CA CYS A 345 3.76 24.61 6.73
C CYS A 345 5.08 24.43 7.48
N ASP A 346 5.08 23.67 8.58
CA ASP A 346 6.26 23.39 9.41
C ASP A 346 6.93 22.05 9.05
N CYS A 347 6.53 21.44 7.93
CA CYS A 347 7.14 20.18 7.48
C CYS A 347 8.64 20.36 7.24
N PRO A 348 9.51 19.51 7.82
CA PRO A 348 10.96 19.69 7.72
C PRO A 348 11.52 19.51 6.31
N VAL A 349 10.74 18.98 5.35
CA VAL A 349 11.20 18.75 3.97
C VAL A 349 10.48 19.64 2.96
N CYS A 350 9.13 19.75 3.03
CA CYS A 350 8.34 20.49 2.06
C CYS A 350 7.68 21.76 2.61
N GLY A 351 7.92 22.11 3.88
CA GLY A 351 7.38 23.31 4.53
C GLY A 351 8.11 24.59 4.15
N ASN A 352 7.68 25.72 4.75
CA ASN A 352 8.24 27.03 4.45
C ASN A 352 9.71 27.16 4.91
N ASP A 353 10.04 26.55 6.04
CA ASP A 353 11.38 26.54 6.65
C ASP A 353 11.96 25.12 6.61
N ALA A 354 12.04 24.54 5.42
CA ALA A 354 12.55 23.19 5.23
C ALA A 354 13.99 23.06 5.72
N ARG A 355 14.23 22.07 6.60
CA ARG A 355 15.54 21.81 7.23
C ARG A 355 16.27 20.64 6.58
N ILE A 356 15.53 19.70 6.00
CA ILE A 356 16.08 18.56 5.25
C ILE A 356 16.21 19.00 3.80
N THR A 357 17.42 19.40 3.41
CA THR A 357 17.74 19.88 2.06
C THR A 357 18.51 18.86 1.24
N LYS A 358 19.02 17.83 1.88
CA LYS A 358 19.70 16.68 1.28
C LYS A 358 19.37 15.44 2.08
N VAL A 359 19.11 14.33 1.40
CA VAL A 359 18.82 13.06 2.08
C VAL A 359 20.05 12.46 2.74
N GLU A 360 21.25 12.73 2.19
CA GLU A 360 22.53 12.23 2.71
C GLU A 360 22.91 12.82 4.07
N ASP A 361 22.42 14.03 4.37
CA ASP A 361 22.71 14.73 5.62
C ASP A 361 21.70 14.38 6.74
N TYR A 362 20.70 13.51 6.48
CA TYR A 362 19.66 13.15 7.44
C TYR A 362 19.77 11.70 7.90
N ASP A 363 19.76 11.51 9.21
CA ASP A 363 19.88 10.20 9.83
C ASP A 363 18.52 9.50 9.94
N TYR A 364 18.16 8.73 8.91
CA TYR A 364 16.91 7.96 8.88
C TYR A 364 16.91 6.80 9.86
N GLU A 365 18.06 6.26 10.27
CA GLU A 365 18.12 5.18 11.24
C GLU A 365 17.80 5.66 12.63
N ASP A 366 18.40 6.79 13.05
CA ASP A 366 18.10 7.44 14.31
C ASP A 366 16.64 7.91 14.36
N PHE A 367 16.18 8.58 13.29
CA PHE A 367 14.81 9.07 13.19
C PHE A 367 13.75 7.94 13.30
N CYS A 368 14.03 6.76 12.79
CA CYS A 368 13.16 5.59 12.89
C CYS A 368 13.41 4.75 14.16
N GLY A 369 14.27 5.21 15.07
CA GLY A 369 14.58 4.49 16.31
C GLY A 369 15.30 3.16 16.07
N LEU A 370 16.01 3.03 14.95
CA LEU A 370 16.73 1.80 14.57
C LEU A 370 18.15 1.76 15.09
N LYS A 371 18.72 2.92 15.51
CA LYS A 371 20.00 2.98 16.19
C LYS A 371 19.84 2.48 17.62
N ALA A 372 20.73 1.59 18.04
CA ALA A 372 20.87 1.28 19.46
C ALA A 372 21.23 2.57 20.20
N LYS A 373 20.45 2.95 21.22
CA LYS A 373 20.80 4.05 22.09
C LYS A 373 22.10 3.69 22.81
N GLU A 374 23.13 4.52 22.67
CA GLU A 374 24.47 4.26 23.25
C GLU A 374 24.47 4.10 24.78
N GLU A 375 23.37 4.41 25.45
CA GLU A 375 23.20 4.26 26.91
C GLU A 375 22.37 3.03 27.33
N GLU A 376 21.89 2.20 26.40
CA GLU A 376 21.17 0.99 26.79
C GLU A 376 22.16 -0.05 27.31
N VAL A 377 21.97 -0.44 28.57
CA VAL A 377 22.67 -1.60 29.17
C VAL A 377 22.50 -2.78 28.20
N PRO A 378 23.59 -3.38 27.70
CA PRO A 378 23.51 -4.45 26.74
C PRO A 378 22.52 -5.53 27.22
N ILE A 379 21.59 -5.89 26.38
CA ILE A 379 20.65 -6.96 26.72
C ILE A 379 21.38 -8.27 26.50
N PRO A 380 21.62 -9.05 27.55
CA PRO A 380 22.26 -10.35 27.40
C PRO A 380 21.34 -11.25 26.58
N ALA A 381 21.94 -12.06 25.71
CA ALA A 381 21.20 -12.96 24.82
C ALA A 381 21.78 -14.35 24.89
N PHE A 382 20.91 -15.35 24.84
CA PHE A 382 21.29 -16.72 24.58
C PHE A 382 21.34 -16.97 23.07
N THR A 383 22.36 -17.67 22.60
CA THR A 383 22.30 -18.31 21.28
C THR A 383 21.32 -19.49 21.33
N PRO A 384 20.79 -19.95 20.18
CA PRO A 384 19.94 -21.14 20.13
C PRO A 384 20.58 -22.38 20.79
N GLU A 385 21.87 -22.59 20.57
CA GLU A 385 22.63 -23.73 21.09
C GLU A 385 22.84 -23.64 22.62
N GLU A 386 23.08 -22.42 23.14
CA GLU A 386 23.22 -22.18 24.58
C GLU A 386 21.90 -22.42 25.29
N LEU A 387 20.77 -21.92 24.73
CA LEU A 387 19.45 -22.16 25.33
C LEU A 387 19.08 -23.65 25.29
N ALA A 388 19.34 -24.34 24.16
CA ALA A 388 19.09 -25.77 24.07
C ALA A 388 19.85 -26.57 25.13
N LYS A 389 21.14 -26.30 25.31
CA LYS A 389 21.97 -26.94 26.36
C LYS A 389 21.42 -26.67 27.75
N ARG A 390 20.94 -25.44 28.02
CA ARG A 390 20.40 -25.08 29.33
C ARG A 390 19.07 -25.79 29.62
N ILE A 391 18.26 -26.02 28.60
CA ILE A 391 17.04 -26.83 28.70
C ILE A 391 17.39 -28.30 28.94
N GLU A 392 18.35 -28.85 28.22
CA GLU A 392 18.80 -30.26 28.37
C GLU A 392 19.42 -30.54 29.72
N SER A 393 20.15 -29.59 30.32
CA SER A 393 20.74 -29.73 31.65
C SER A 393 19.70 -29.72 32.79
N GLY A 394 18.48 -29.26 32.51
CA GLY A 394 17.42 -29.11 33.51
C GLY A 394 17.65 -27.95 34.49
N ASP A 395 18.49 -26.98 34.11
CA ASP A 395 18.72 -25.80 34.93
C ASP A 395 17.43 -24.96 35.02
N PRO A 396 17.11 -24.43 36.20
CA PRO A 396 15.88 -23.66 36.37
C PRO A 396 15.96 -22.34 35.57
N ILE A 397 15.10 -22.24 34.57
CA ILE A 397 14.91 -21.04 33.71
C ILE A 397 13.42 -20.83 33.46
N THR A 398 13.01 -19.57 33.28
CA THR A 398 11.67 -19.23 32.78
C THR A 398 11.76 -18.82 31.35
N ILE A 399 11.07 -19.49 30.43
CA ILE A 399 10.97 -19.10 29.04
C ILE A 399 9.64 -18.37 28.83
N VAL A 400 9.68 -17.15 28.31
CA VAL A 400 8.49 -16.30 28.09
C VAL A 400 8.31 -16.05 26.62
N ASP A 401 7.23 -16.58 26.07
CA ASP A 401 6.82 -16.32 24.69
C ASP A 401 5.95 -15.06 24.63
N VAL A 402 6.52 -13.99 24.04
CA VAL A 402 5.85 -12.69 23.95
C VAL A 402 5.03 -12.51 22.67
N ARG A 403 4.88 -13.57 21.88
CA ARG A 403 4.07 -13.59 20.66
C ARG A 403 2.57 -13.66 20.96
N GLU A 404 1.77 -13.26 19.97
CA GLU A 404 0.33 -13.36 20.03
C GLU A 404 -0.16 -14.84 19.95
N PRO A 405 -1.34 -15.17 20.50
CA PRO A 405 -1.85 -16.54 20.52
C PRO A 405 -1.92 -17.22 19.14
N HIS A 406 -2.26 -16.48 18.08
CA HIS A 406 -2.35 -17.00 16.73
C HIS A 406 -0.99 -17.35 16.12
N GLU A 407 0.09 -16.65 16.49
CA GLU A 407 1.45 -16.96 16.06
C GLU A 407 1.93 -18.28 16.70
N ARG A 408 1.51 -18.51 17.95
CA ARG A 408 1.83 -19.73 18.69
C ARG A 408 1.09 -20.96 18.16
N ALA A 409 -0.06 -20.77 17.55
CA ALA A 409 -0.77 -21.87 16.89
C ALA A 409 0.03 -22.43 15.70
N ILE A 410 0.91 -21.64 15.09
CA ILE A 410 1.78 -22.07 13.99
C ILE A 410 3.00 -22.85 14.55
N LEU A 411 3.66 -22.30 15.56
CA LEU A 411 4.85 -22.89 16.16
C LEU A 411 4.86 -22.60 17.67
N ARG A 412 4.73 -23.64 18.47
CA ARG A 412 4.70 -23.55 19.93
C ARG A 412 6.05 -23.92 20.53
N PHE A 413 6.63 -23.01 21.32
CA PHE A 413 7.78 -23.37 22.14
C PHE A 413 7.32 -24.21 23.33
N PRO A 414 7.92 -25.40 23.59
CA PRO A 414 7.54 -26.25 24.70
C PRO A 414 7.69 -25.51 26.03
N ASP A 415 6.75 -25.73 26.94
CA ASP A 415 6.74 -25.25 28.33
C ASP A 415 6.95 -23.75 28.56
N ALA A 416 6.85 -22.91 27.49
CA ALA A 416 6.95 -21.48 27.62
C ALA A 416 5.72 -20.87 28.29
N VAL A 417 5.96 -19.95 29.22
CA VAL A 417 4.95 -19.05 29.79
C VAL A 417 4.53 -18.06 28.70
N VAL A 418 3.23 -17.87 28.53
CA VAL A 418 2.71 -17.03 27.46
C VAL A 418 2.27 -15.70 28.01
N ILE A 419 2.98 -14.65 27.64
CA ILE A 419 2.61 -13.29 27.99
C ILE A 419 2.81 -12.41 26.75
N PRO A 420 1.75 -12.17 25.94
CA PRO A 420 1.84 -11.25 24.83
C PRO A 420 2.43 -9.91 25.23
N ILE A 421 3.27 -9.33 24.36
CA ILE A 421 4.05 -8.14 24.70
C ILE A 421 3.19 -6.98 25.23
N GLY A 422 1.99 -6.79 24.71
CA GLY A 422 1.04 -5.77 25.18
C GLY A 422 0.47 -6.00 26.59
N GLN A 423 0.67 -7.18 27.18
CA GLN A 423 0.22 -7.55 28.53
C GLN A 423 1.37 -7.60 29.54
N LEU A 424 2.61 -7.52 29.06
CA LEU A 424 3.80 -7.88 29.84
C LEU A 424 3.97 -7.00 31.09
N ALA A 425 3.86 -5.69 30.96
CA ALA A 425 3.98 -4.75 32.08
C ALA A 425 2.95 -5.01 33.21
N ARG A 426 1.73 -5.44 32.85
CA ARG A 426 0.65 -5.74 33.80
C ARG A 426 0.83 -7.09 34.46
N ARG A 427 1.46 -8.05 33.76
CA ARG A 427 1.63 -9.44 34.20
C ARG A 427 3.03 -9.76 34.72
N LYS A 428 3.87 -8.74 34.90
CA LYS A 428 5.27 -8.91 35.38
C LYS A 428 5.39 -9.69 36.69
N ASN A 429 4.38 -9.65 37.55
CA ASN A 429 4.37 -10.37 38.82
C ASN A 429 4.18 -11.90 38.69
N GLU A 430 3.90 -12.39 37.47
CA GLU A 430 3.88 -13.82 37.17
C GLU A 430 5.27 -14.39 36.92
N LEU A 431 6.28 -13.51 36.78
CA LEU A 431 7.68 -13.88 36.58
C LEU A 431 8.41 -13.94 37.93
N ASP A 432 9.20 -15.00 38.13
CA ASP A 432 10.03 -15.14 39.29
C ASP A 432 11.32 -14.33 39.14
N PRO A 433 11.59 -13.31 39.99
CA PRO A 433 12.76 -12.45 39.84
C PRO A 433 14.07 -13.16 40.23
N GLU A 434 14.02 -14.34 40.86
CA GLU A 434 15.20 -15.13 41.24
C GLU A 434 15.66 -16.07 40.12
N LEU A 435 14.83 -16.25 39.04
CA LEU A 435 15.14 -17.14 37.94
C LEU A 435 15.56 -16.37 36.70
N ASP A 436 16.50 -16.92 35.95
CA ASP A 436 16.83 -16.43 34.62
C ASP A 436 15.59 -16.48 33.71
N THR A 437 15.17 -15.34 33.16
CA THR A 437 14.00 -15.25 32.29
C THR A 437 14.44 -14.99 30.87
N VAL A 438 14.14 -15.94 29.95
CA VAL A 438 14.49 -15.87 28.55
C VAL A 438 13.24 -15.48 27.74
N PHE A 439 13.25 -14.30 27.12
CA PHE A 439 12.17 -13.83 26.26
C PHE A 439 12.37 -14.30 24.84
N ILE A 440 11.33 -14.89 24.24
CA ILE A 440 11.33 -15.37 22.88
C ILE A 440 10.23 -14.68 22.05
N CYS A 441 10.57 -14.36 20.82
CA CYS A 441 9.62 -13.92 19.80
C CYS A 441 9.97 -14.58 18.46
N LYS A 442 9.42 -14.12 17.34
CA LYS A 442 9.69 -14.72 16.03
C LYS A 442 11.19 -14.60 15.64
N GLU A 443 11.74 -13.37 15.63
CA GLU A 443 13.07 -13.04 15.09
C GLU A 443 14.04 -12.41 16.12
N GLY A 444 13.67 -12.32 17.38
CA GLY A 444 14.51 -11.70 18.43
C GLY A 444 14.28 -10.20 18.69
N LYS A 445 13.55 -9.48 17.86
CA LYS A 445 13.32 -8.01 18.00
C LYS A 445 12.34 -7.67 19.12
N ARG A 446 11.17 -8.32 19.14
CA ARG A 446 10.14 -8.09 20.18
C ARG A 446 10.58 -8.56 21.56
N SER A 447 11.47 -9.53 21.67
CA SER A 447 12.05 -9.96 22.96
C SER A 447 12.93 -8.88 23.57
N ILE A 448 13.68 -8.13 22.77
CA ILE A 448 14.44 -6.97 23.22
C ILE A 448 13.51 -5.87 23.75
N LEU A 449 12.45 -5.54 22.99
CA LEU A 449 11.45 -4.57 23.43
C LEU A 449 10.74 -5.02 24.72
N ALA A 450 10.45 -6.30 24.85
CA ALA A 450 9.84 -6.88 26.06
C ALA A 450 10.71 -6.66 27.30
N ILE A 451 12.03 -6.86 27.20
CA ILE A 451 12.98 -6.65 28.27
C ILE A 451 13.03 -5.17 28.66
N ASN A 452 13.09 -4.26 27.69
CA ASN A 452 13.08 -2.83 27.96
C ASN A 452 11.78 -2.38 28.64
N THR A 453 10.63 -2.85 28.16
CA THR A 453 9.32 -2.59 28.78
C THR A 453 9.26 -3.04 30.24
N LEU A 454 9.87 -4.19 30.56
CA LEU A 454 9.93 -4.68 31.94
C LEU A 454 10.89 -3.91 32.82
N ARG A 455 12.04 -3.48 32.29
CA ARG A 455 12.99 -2.58 32.99
C ARG A 455 12.31 -1.26 33.36
N GLU A 456 11.61 -0.65 32.41
CA GLU A 456 10.83 0.58 32.63
C GLU A 456 9.70 0.36 33.64
N ALA A 457 9.08 -0.81 33.63
CA ALA A 457 8.06 -1.20 34.62
C ALA A 457 8.64 -1.56 36.00
N GLY A 458 9.98 -1.51 36.18
CA GLY A 458 10.67 -1.77 37.46
C GLY A 458 10.81 -3.27 37.80
N TYR A 459 10.85 -4.15 36.83
CA TYR A 459 11.19 -5.55 37.04
C TYR A 459 12.71 -5.71 37.16
N ALA A 460 13.19 -6.35 38.21
CA ALA A 460 14.61 -6.41 38.57
C ALA A 460 15.25 -7.79 38.36
N GLY A 461 14.52 -8.80 37.90
CA GLY A 461 15.06 -10.16 37.66
C GLY A 461 16.02 -10.19 36.44
N PRO A 462 16.86 -11.25 36.37
CA PRO A 462 17.76 -11.43 35.22
C PRO A 462 16.96 -11.77 33.96
N MET A 463 17.20 -10.96 32.89
CA MET A 463 16.44 -11.04 31.64
C MET A 463 17.37 -11.23 30.45
N TYR A 464 17.02 -12.15 29.56
CA TYR A 464 17.78 -12.51 28.36
C TYR A 464 16.87 -12.55 27.14
N SER A 465 17.40 -12.20 25.99
CA SER A 465 16.74 -12.40 24.70
C SER A 465 17.24 -13.66 24.02
N LEU A 466 16.39 -14.36 23.26
CA LEU A 466 16.83 -15.40 22.35
C LEU A 466 17.31 -14.80 21.03
N GLN A 467 18.57 -14.97 20.69
CA GLN A 467 19.16 -14.48 19.47
C GLN A 467 18.51 -15.15 18.23
N GLY A 468 18.00 -14.36 17.30
CA GLY A 468 17.27 -14.85 16.12
C GLY A 468 15.85 -15.37 16.41
N GLY A 469 15.42 -15.35 17.69
CA GLY A 469 14.09 -15.76 18.10
C GLY A 469 13.79 -17.24 17.86
N ILE A 470 12.51 -17.61 17.86
CA ILE A 470 12.09 -19.00 17.69
C ILE A 470 12.45 -19.54 16.29
N ASP A 471 12.57 -18.64 15.30
CA ASP A 471 12.96 -19.05 13.94
C ASP A 471 14.35 -19.65 13.89
N ALA A 472 15.28 -19.18 14.74
CA ALA A 472 16.62 -19.75 14.85
C ALA A 472 16.66 -21.08 15.65
N MET A 473 15.64 -21.36 16.44
CA MET A 473 15.53 -22.60 17.22
C MET A 473 14.83 -23.75 16.48
N LYS A 474 14.24 -23.50 15.31
CA LYS A 474 13.40 -24.49 14.60
C LYS A 474 14.08 -25.84 14.40
N ASP A 475 15.29 -25.82 13.89
CA ASP A 475 16.04 -27.04 13.55
C ASP A 475 16.57 -27.77 14.80
N ILE A 476 16.62 -27.07 15.94
CA ILE A 476 17.14 -27.61 17.20
C ILE A 476 16.02 -28.27 18.02
N ILE A 477 14.89 -27.57 18.16
CA ILE A 477 13.75 -28.05 19.01
C ILE A 477 12.85 -28.98 18.22
N PHE A 478 12.74 -28.80 16.91
CA PHE A 478 11.83 -29.56 16.06
C PHE A 478 12.58 -30.23 14.91
N PRO A 479 13.46 -31.23 15.21
CA PRO A 479 14.34 -31.85 14.21
C PRO A 479 13.60 -32.72 13.18
N HIS A 480 12.28 -32.86 13.25
CA HIS A 480 11.49 -33.67 12.31
C HIS A 480 10.49 -32.83 11.54
N GLU A 481 10.48 -32.99 10.21
CA GLU A 481 9.43 -32.46 9.33
C GLU A 481 8.04 -32.97 9.82
N GLY A 482 7.12 -32.05 10.12
CA GLY A 482 5.75 -32.37 10.55
C GLY A 482 5.37 -31.99 11.98
N ALA A 483 6.27 -31.40 12.75
CA ALA A 483 5.96 -30.85 14.08
C ALA A 483 5.19 -29.49 14.02
N TRP A 484 4.70 -29.12 12.85
CA TRP A 484 3.96 -27.89 12.58
C TRP A 484 2.45 -28.19 12.59
N LEU A 485 1.69 -27.59 13.49
CA LEU A 485 0.24 -27.74 13.73
C LEU A 485 -0.14 -28.91 14.65
#